data_5e4a39777f8da38af497cfb2b0225df6
#
_entry.id   5e4a39777f8da38af497cfb2b0225df6
#
_cell.length_a   1.000
_cell.length_b   1.000
_cell.length_c   1.000
_cell.angle_alpha   90.00
_cell.angle_beta   90.00
_cell.angle_gamma   90.00
#
_symmetry.space_group_name_H-M   'P 1'
#
loop_
_entity.id
_entity.type
_entity.pdbx_description
1 polymer ?
#
loop_
_entity_poly.entity_id
_entity_poly.type
_entity_poly.pdbx_seq_one_letter_code
_entity_poly.pdbx_strand_id
1 'polypeptide(L)'
;MKIIKRNGAEVGFDITKIIIAITKANESVEEVDRMTPVQIQRIAESVDLQCQKMNRAPTVEEIQDMVEHYIMAHGAFEVAKHYITYRYTRSLVRKSNTTDDKILSLIECNNEEAKQENSNKNPVVNSTQRDYMAGEVSRDITNRILLPKDIVEAHNEGIIHFHDTDYYAQHMHNCDLVNLEDMLQNGTVITGTLIEKPHSFATACNIATQIVAQVASNQYGGQSISLTHLAPFVQISREKIRASVRDEFDAVGVAVTEDKINSIAEKRLREEIRRGVQTIQYQVVTLLTTN
;
A
#
# COMPACT_ATOMS: atom_id res chain seq x y z
N MET A 1 -15.28 1.46 38.04
CA MET A 1 -15.61 0.54 36.95
C MET A 1 -14.82 0.92 35.70
N LYS A 2 -14.43 -0.05 34.87
CA LYS A 2 -13.79 0.19 33.59
C LYS A 2 -14.77 -0.03 32.43
N ILE A 3 -14.52 0.59 31.29
CA ILE A 3 -15.26 0.40 30.05
C ILE A 3 -14.28 0.18 28.89
N ILE A 4 -14.74 -0.49 27.86
CA ILE A 4 -13.96 -0.75 26.65
C ILE A 4 -14.32 0.31 25.59
N LYS A 5 -13.32 1.10 25.19
CA LYS A 5 -13.46 2.03 24.07
C LYS A 5 -13.54 1.29 22.73
N ARG A 6 -13.98 1.98 21.66
CA ARG A 6 -14.06 1.46 20.28
C ARG A 6 -12.72 0.96 19.72
N ASN A 7 -11.61 1.48 20.20
CA ASN A 7 -10.25 1.03 19.82
C ASN A 7 -9.72 -0.10 20.75
N GLY A 8 -10.58 -0.74 21.53
CA GLY A 8 -10.20 -1.82 22.45
C GLY A 8 -9.56 -1.36 23.78
N ALA A 9 -9.22 -0.09 23.93
CA ALA A 9 -8.58 0.39 25.16
C ALA A 9 -9.55 0.42 26.34
N GLU A 10 -9.13 -0.10 27.50
CA GLU A 10 -9.86 0.02 28.75
C GLU A 10 -9.60 1.37 29.43
N VAL A 11 -10.69 2.07 29.78
CA VAL A 11 -10.62 3.36 30.49
C VAL A 11 -11.60 3.40 31.65
N GLY A 12 -11.43 4.35 32.57
CA GLY A 12 -12.38 4.61 33.64
C GLY A 12 -13.75 5.03 33.10
N PHE A 13 -14.83 4.51 33.71
CA PHE A 13 -16.19 4.97 33.42
C PHE A 13 -16.39 6.40 33.93
N ASP A 14 -17.05 7.23 33.15
CA ASP A 14 -17.32 8.62 33.47
C ASP A 14 -18.80 8.94 33.13
N ILE A 15 -19.63 9.00 34.14
CA ILE A 15 -21.06 9.25 34.02
C ILE A 15 -21.37 10.63 33.41
N THR A 16 -20.45 11.60 33.58
CA THR A 16 -20.67 12.96 33.07
C THR A 16 -20.75 12.99 31.55
N LYS A 17 -20.08 12.04 30.87
CA LYS A 17 -20.15 11.90 29.40
C LYS A 17 -21.53 11.47 28.93
N ILE A 18 -22.24 10.65 29.73
CA ILE A 18 -23.61 10.24 29.42
C ILE A 18 -24.55 11.44 29.59
N ILE A 19 -24.42 12.16 30.71
CA ILE A 19 -25.21 13.35 30.98
C ILE A 19 -25.04 14.38 29.85
N ILE A 20 -23.80 14.69 29.47
CA ILE A 20 -23.52 15.64 28.37
C ILE A 20 -24.13 15.17 27.04
N ALA A 21 -24.04 13.86 26.73
CA ALA A 21 -24.59 13.34 25.49
C ALA A 21 -26.12 13.42 25.43
N ILE A 22 -26.78 13.09 26.52
CA ILE A 22 -28.26 13.21 26.64
C ILE A 22 -28.68 14.70 26.61
N THR A 23 -27.97 15.57 27.32
CA THR A 23 -28.26 17.02 27.33
C THR A 23 -28.21 17.62 25.94
N LYS A 24 -27.19 17.28 25.14
CA LYS A 24 -27.05 17.73 23.76
C LYS A 24 -28.20 17.26 22.86
N ALA A 25 -28.66 16.03 23.02
CA ALA A 25 -29.83 15.53 22.30
C ALA A 25 -31.12 16.24 22.78
N ASN A 26 -31.24 16.52 24.08
CA ASN A 26 -32.34 17.22 24.68
C ASN A 26 -32.45 18.68 24.24
N GLU A 27 -31.31 19.36 24.05
CA GLU A 27 -31.26 20.74 23.55
C GLU A 27 -31.65 20.86 22.08
N SER A 28 -31.57 19.78 21.32
CA SER A 28 -31.92 19.76 19.90
C SER A 28 -33.39 19.51 19.59
N VAL A 29 -34.24 19.29 20.61
CA VAL A 29 -35.69 19.14 20.47
C VAL A 29 -36.45 20.40 20.94
N GLU A 30 -37.70 20.50 20.53
CA GLU A 30 -38.56 21.61 20.97
C GLU A 30 -38.74 21.60 22.49
N GLU A 31 -38.95 22.76 23.08
CA GLU A 31 -38.98 22.98 24.53
C GLU A 31 -40.05 22.12 25.24
N VAL A 32 -41.15 21.86 24.56
CA VAL A 32 -42.28 21.04 25.05
C VAL A 32 -41.89 19.55 25.21
N ASP A 33 -40.95 19.07 24.43
CA ASP A 33 -40.52 17.66 24.41
C ASP A 33 -39.24 17.43 25.23
N ARG A 34 -38.69 18.49 25.83
CA ARG A 34 -37.46 18.41 26.61
C ARG A 34 -37.67 17.72 27.95
N MET A 35 -36.71 16.87 28.25
CA MET A 35 -36.54 16.32 29.61
C MET A 35 -35.97 17.38 30.55
N THR A 36 -36.37 17.28 31.81
CA THR A 36 -35.77 18.08 32.89
C THR A 36 -34.36 17.57 33.24
N PRO A 37 -33.47 18.41 33.79
CA PRO A 37 -32.16 17.99 34.27
C PRO A 37 -32.21 16.81 35.25
N VAL A 38 -33.26 16.74 36.07
CA VAL A 38 -33.45 15.63 37.03
C VAL A 38 -33.74 14.32 36.32
N GLN A 39 -34.50 14.32 35.22
CA GLN A 39 -34.77 13.13 34.43
C GLN A 39 -33.49 12.65 33.73
N ILE A 40 -32.70 13.56 33.16
CA ILE A 40 -31.40 13.23 32.53
C ILE A 40 -30.46 12.58 33.55
N GLN A 41 -30.37 13.16 34.75
CA GLN A 41 -29.54 12.62 35.82
C GLN A 41 -29.97 11.19 36.21
N ARG A 42 -31.26 10.96 36.37
CA ARG A 42 -31.81 9.63 36.71
C ARG A 42 -31.53 8.58 35.64
N ILE A 43 -31.60 8.97 34.37
CA ILE A 43 -31.25 8.06 33.27
C ILE A 43 -29.79 7.69 33.35
N ALA A 44 -28.89 8.66 33.53
CA ALA A 44 -27.47 8.42 33.65
C ALA A 44 -27.11 7.51 34.84
N GLU A 45 -27.77 7.72 35.99
CA GLU A 45 -27.60 6.86 37.17
C GLU A 45 -28.15 5.44 36.96
N SER A 46 -29.22 5.29 36.19
CA SER A 46 -29.79 3.99 35.85
C SER A 46 -28.82 3.19 34.93
N VAL A 47 -28.19 3.86 33.97
CA VAL A 47 -27.18 3.29 33.12
C VAL A 47 -25.94 2.88 33.93
N ASP A 48 -25.47 3.72 34.84
CA ASP A 48 -24.35 3.42 35.72
C ASP A 48 -24.63 2.18 36.57
N LEU A 49 -25.79 2.13 37.20
CA LEU A 49 -26.23 0.99 38.01
C LEU A 49 -26.30 -0.30 37.18
N GLN A 50 -26.79 -0.23 35.96
CA GLN A 50 -26.85 -1.38 35.06
C GLN A 50 -25.45 -1.87 34.67
N CYS A 51 -24.55 -0.93 34.36
CA CYS A 51 -23.15 -1.24 34.07
C CYS A 51 -22.44 -1.89 35.26
N GLN A 52 -22.71 -1.44 36.49
CA GLN A 52 -22.13 -2.03 37.70
C GLN A 52 -22.61 -3.46 37.97
N LYS A 53 -23.82 -3.83 37.50
CA LYS A 53 -24.34 -5.20 37.58
C LYS A 53 -23.71 -6.17 36.57
N MET A 54 -23.01 -5.65 35.56
CA MET A 54 -22.32 -6.50 34.60
C MET A 54 -21.03 -7.06 35.21
N ASN A 55 -20.82 -8.37 35.08
CA ASN A 55 -19.59 -9.02 35.58
C ASN A 55 -18.35 -8.78 34.69
N ARG A 56 -18.43 -7.82 33.77
CA ARG A 56 -17.36 -7.46 32.84
C ARG A 56 -17.39 -5.96 32.53
N ALA A 57 -16.32 -5.45 31.96
CA ALA A 57 -16.31 -4.08 31.41
C ALA A 57 -17.26 -3.99 30.19
N PRO A 58 -18.28 -3.11 30.23
CA PRO A 58 -19.15 -2.88 29.08
C PRO A 58 -18.41 -2.08 27.99
N THR A 59 -18.80 -2.30 26.74
CA THR A 59 -18.35 -1.50 25.62
C THR A 59 -19.09 -0.15 25.55
N VAL A 60 -18.50 0.83 24.87
CA VAL A 60 -19.17 2.12 24.64
C VAL A 60 -20.49 1.93 23.88
N GLU A 61 -20.58 0.96 22.97
CA GLU A 61 -21.81 0.71 22.20
C GLU A 61 -22.91 0.15 23.12
N GLU A 62 -22.60 -0.79 23.99
CA GLU A 62 -23.58 -1.30 24.97
C GLU A 62 -24.08 -0.21 25.91
N ILE A 63 -23.21 0.70 26.34
CA ILE A 63 -23.62 1.85 27.16
C ILE A 63 -24.57 2.74 26.38
N GLN A 64 -24.30 3.02 25.11
CA GLN A 64 -25.16 3.82 24.26
C GLN A 64 -26.53 3.16 24.03
N ASP A 65 -26.57 1.84 23.83
CA ASP A 65 -27.83 1.09 23.71
C ASP A 65 -28.67 1.17 25.00
N MET A 66 -27.99 1.10 26.16
CA MET A 66 -28.68 1.31 27.43
C MET A 66 -29.25 2.73 27.59
N VAL A 67 -28.48 3.75 27.16
CA VAL A 67 -28.95 5.16 27.20
C VAL A 67 -30.20 5.32 26.33
N GLU A 68 -30.19 4.82 25.10
CA GLU A 68 -31.34 4.85 24.18
C GLU A 68 -32.57 4.19 24.82
N HIS A 69 -32.38 3.00 25.39
CA HIS A 69 -33.43 2.26 26.05
C HIS A 69 -34.06 3.05 27.24
N TYR A 70 -33.23 3.64 28.10
CA TYR A 70 -33.72 4.39 29.24
C TYR A 70 -34.38 5.73 28.86
N ILE A 71 -33.90 6.43 27.82
CA ILE A 71 -34.59 7.63 27.30
C ILE A 71 -36.00 7.28 26.79
N MET A 72 -36.12 6.17 26.02
CA MET A 72 -37.43 5.69 25.54
C MET A 72 -38.33 5.25 26.70
N ALA A 73 -37.78 4.52 27.69
CA ALA A 73 -38.55 4.08 28.86
C ALA A 73 -39.09 5.22 29.72
N HIS A 74 -38.46 6.40 29.65
CA HIS A 74 -38.97 7.60 30.32
C HIS A 74 -39.99 8.39 29.45
N GLY A 75 -40.36 7.86 28.28
CA GLY A 75 -41.36 8.47 27.40
C GLY A 75 -40.84 9.66 26.58
N ALA A 76 -39.53 9.95 26.61
CA ALA A 76 -38.93 11.07 25.89
C ALA A 76 -38.57 10.68 24.43
N PHE A 77 -39.59 10.33 23.64
CA PHE A 77 -39.38 9.72 22.31
C PHE A 77 -38.68 10.65 21.31
N GLU A 78 -39.00 11.95 21.31
CA GLU A 78 -38.33 12.89 20.40
C GLU A 78 -36.84 13.05 20.79
N VAL A 79 -36.50 13.09 22.08
CA VAL A 79 -35.10 13.11 22.54
C VAL A 79 -34.38 11.81 22.15
N ALA A 80 -35.04 10.65 22.32
CA ALA A 80 -34.49 9.37 21.90
C ALA A 80 -34.19 9.34 20.39
N LYS A 81 -35.14 9.82 19.58
CA LYS A 81 -34.98 9.90 18.12
C LYS A 81 -33.77 10.78 17.71
N HIS A 82 -33.64 11.95 18.34
CA HIS A 82 -32.50 12.84 18.11
C HIS A 82 -31.17 12.19 18.55
N TYR A 83 -31.14 11.52 19.70
CA TYR A 83 -29.98 10.82 20.21
C TYR A 83 -29.56 9.69 19.27
N ILE A 84 -30.49 8.84 18.83
CA ILE A 84 -30.24 7.71 17.89
C ILE A 84 -29.79 8.25 16.53
N THR A 85 -30.46 9.27 15.99
CA THR A 85 -30.09 9.88 14.70
C THR A 85 -28.68 10.47 14.76
N TYR A 86 -28.35 11.21 15.82
CA TYR A 86 -27.00 11.74 16.02
C TYR A 86 -25.95 10.63 16.12
N ARG A 87 -26.22 9.59 16.92
CA ARG A 87 -25.34 8.42 17.05
C ARG A 87 -25.13 7.75 15.69
N TYR A 88 -26.19 7.54 14.92
CA TYR A 88 -26.13 6.95 13.58
C TYR A 88 -25.33 7.81 12.62
N THR A 89 -25.62 9.11 12.54
CA THR A 89 -24.87 10.06 11.71
C THR A 89 -23.39 10.07 12.09
N ARG A 90 -23.05 10.11 13.37
CA ARG A 90 -21.66 10.02 13.84
C ARG A 90 -21.00 8.67 13.51
N SER A 91 -21.78 7.59 13.48
CA SER A 91 -21.28 6.27 13.04
C SER A 91 -20.98 6.26 11.54
N LEU A 92 -21.85 6.85 10.71
CA LEU A 92 -21.62 7.02 9.29
C LEU A 92 -20.41 7.90 9.01
N VAL A 93 -20.30 9.05 9.68
CA VAL A 93 -19.15 9.97 9.57
C VAL A 93 -17.86 9.26 9.96
N ARG A 94 -17.85 8.45 11.03
CA ARG A 94 -16.66 7.66 11.40
C ARG A 94 -16.31 6.58 10.38
N LYS A 95 -17.32 5.95 9.75
CA LYS A 95 -17.10 4.95 8.71
C LYS A 95 -16.63 5.56 7.39
N SER A 96 -17.04 6.79 7.08
CA SER A 96 -16.60 7.52 5.89
C SER A 96 -15.24 8.22 6.10
N ASN A 97 -14.98 8.78 7.29
CA ASN A 97 -13.79 9.57 7.56
C ASN A 97 -12.47 8.77 7.65
N THR A 98 -12.51 7.44 7.78
CA THR A 98 -11.25 6.68 7.83
C THR A 98 -10.52 6.67 6.50
N THR A 99 -11.24 6.49 5.39
CA THR A 99 -10.65 6.49 4.04
C THR A 99 -10.38 7.92 3.57
N ASP A 100 -11.34 8.84 3.77
CA ASP A 100 -11.19 10.24 3.37
C ASP A 100 -10.07 10.95 4.14
N ASP A 101 -9.98 10.75 5.47
CA ASP A 101 -8.90 11.34 6.29
C ASP A 101 -7.52 10.80 5.88
N LYS A 102 -7.41 9.51 5.54
CA LYS A 102 -6.17 8.93 5.03
C LYS A 102 -5.80 9.52 3.67
N ILE A 103 -6.75 9.61 2.74
CA ILE A 103 -6.53 10.21 1.42
C ILE A 103 -6.09 11.68 1.57
N LEU A 104 -6.76 12.47 2.42
CA LEU A 104 -6.37 13.86 2.67
C LEU A 104 -4.97 13.97 3.27
N SER A 105 -4.63 13.11 4.24
CA SER A 105 -3.29 13.10 4.83
C SER A 105 -2.19 12.73 3.83
N LEU A 106 -2.50 11.89 2.84
CA LEU A 106 -1.59 11.59 1.73
C LEU A 106 -1.39 12.80 0.81
N ILE A 107 -2.48 13.50 0.44
CA ILE A 107 -2.42 14.71 -0.40
C ILE A 107 -1.62 15.81 0.29
N GLU A 108 -1.78 15.97 1.61
CA GLU A 108 -1.07 16.96 2.42
C GLU A 108 0.36 16.53 2.78
N CYS A 109 0.81 15.35 2.36
CA CYS A 109 2.10 14.76 2.74
C CYS A 109 2.29 14.59 4.27
N ASN A 110 1.20 14.46 5.02
CA ASN A 110 1.19 14.33 6.48
C ASN A 110 0.98 12.90 6.98
N ASN A 111 0.87 11.91 6.07
CA ASN A 111 0.65 10.52 6.44
C ASN A 111 1.95 9.90 6.98
N GLU A 112 1.98 9.58 8.28
CA GLU A 112 3.15 9.00 8.93
C GLU A 112 3.40 7.54 8.53
N GLU A 113 2.35 6.78 8.19
CA GLU A 113 2.49 5.41 7.67
C GLU A 113 3.23 5.43 6.33
N ALA A 114 2.82 6.31 5.41
CA ALA A 114 3.46 6.46 4.11
C ALA A 114 4.91 6.94 4.21
N LYS A 115 5.26 7.72 5.23
CA LYS A 115 6.64 8.16 5.49
C LYS A 115 7.53 7.05 6.04
N GLN A 116 6.96 6.08 6.75
CA GLN A 116 7.67 4.96 7.37
C GLN A 116 7.62 3.71 6.52
N GLU A 117 6.64 3.61 5.62
CA GLU A 117 6.49 2.47 4.75
C GLU A 117 7.68 2.38 3.80
N ASN A 118 8.17 1.21 3.70
CA ASN A 118 9.38 0.77 3.07
C ASN A 118 9.84 1.63 1.88
N SER A 119 10.98 2.17 2.01
CA SER A 119 11.72 3.21 1.32
C SER A 119 11.85 3.15 -0.22
N ASN A 120 11.21 2.21 -0.90
CA ASN A 120 11.29 2.10 -2.36
C ASN A 120 10.41 3.11 -3.10
N LYS A 121 9.47 3.75 -2.37
CA LYS A 121 8.56 4.75 -2.91
C LYS A 121 8.78 6.09 -2.21
N ASN A 122 8.99 7.14 -2.99
CA ASN A 122 9.11 8.49 -2.45
C ASN A 122 7.72 9.13 -2.31
N PRO A 123 7.19 9.31 -1.08
CA PRO A 123 5.82 9.78 -0.86
C PRO A 123 5.57 11.23 -1.30
N VAL A 124 6.61 11.98 -1.67
CA VAL A 124 6.49 13.37 -2.17
C VAL A 124 6.24 13.39 -3.68
N VAL A 125 6.52 12.30 -4.39
CA VAL A 125 6.31 12.21 -5.85
C VAL A 125 4.82 12.01 -6.15
N ASN A 126 4.27 12.80 -7.06
CA ASN A 126 2.84 12.80 -7.40
C ASN A 126 2.32 11.43 -7.86
N SER A 127 3.10 10.66 -8.63
CA SER A 127 2.75 9.31 -9.05
C SER A 127 2.64 8.36 -7.85
N THR A 128 3.55 8.46 -6.90
CA THR A 128 3.56 7.68 -5.66
C THR A 128 2.36 8.04 -4.77
N GLN A 129 2.05 9.32 -4.61
CA GLN A 129 0.86 9.76 -3.87
C GLN A 129 -0.42 9.19 -4.48
N ARG A 130 -0.51 9.20 -5.82
CA ARG A 130 -1.65 8.64 -6.54
C ARG A 130 -1.78 7.13 -6.33
N ASP A 131 -0.68 6.41 -6.29
CA ASP A 131 -0.65 4.98 -6.00
C ASP A 131 -1.13 4.68 -4.56
N TYR A 132 -0.66 5.42 -3.58
CA TYR A 132 -1.16 5.32 -2.20
C TYR A 132 -2.66 5.61 -2.08
N MET A 133 -3.15 6.63 -2.79
CA MET A 133 -4.59 6.93 -2.81
C MET A 133 -5.39 5.76 -3.41
N ALA A 134 -4.91 5.18 -4.50
CA ALA A 134 -5.51 3.99 -5.10
C ALA A 134 -5.48 2.80 -4.14
N GLY A 135 -4.39 2.62 -3.39
CA GLY A 135 -4.25 1.60 -2.35
C GLY A 135 -5.28 1.76 -1.23
N GLU A 136 -5.51 2.98 -0.71
CA GLU A 136 -6.53 3.22 0.32
C GLU A 136 -7.95 2.92 -0.18
N VAL A 137 -8.28 3.29 -1.41
CA VAL A 137 -9.57 2.96 -2.04
C VAL A 137 -9.71 1.45 -2.23
N SER A 138 -8.66 0.78 -2.72
CA SER A 138 -8.62 -0.66 -2.91
C SER A 138 -8.80 -1.41 -1.58
N ARG A 139 -8.11 -0.97 -0.51
CA ARG A 139 -8.23 -1.52 0.85
C ARG A 139 -9.66 -1.41 1.39
N ASP A 140 -10.29 -0.25 1.24
CA ASP A 140 -11.69 -0.05 1.66
C ASP A 140 -12.65 -0.99 0.92
N ILE A 141 -12.52 -1.07 -0.40
CA ILE A 141 -13.34 -1.96 -1.24
C ILE A 141 -13.11 -3.43 -0.89
N THR A 142 -11.85 -3.83 -0.72
CA THR A 142 -11.47 -5.19 -0.34
C THR A 142 -12.11 -5.61 0.97
N ASN A 143 -11.98 -4.79 2.01
CA ASN A 143 -12.52 -5.10 3.34
C ASN A 143 -14.04 -5.01 3.40
N ARG A 144 -14.66 -4.14 2.63
CA ARG A 144 -16.08 -3.88 2.71
C ARG A 144 -16.91 -4.75 1.77
N ILE A 145 -16.35 -5.16 0.62
CA ILE A 145 -17.12 -5.80 -0.46
C ILE A 145 -16.53 -7.13 -0.89
N LEU A 146 -15.20 -7.24 -1.07
CA LEU A 146 -14.59 -8.36 -1.77
C LEU A 146 -14.29 -9.54 -0.84
N LEU A 147 -13.85 -9.30 0.38
CA LEU A 147 -13.56 -10.35 1.34
C LEU A 147 -14.82 -10.80 2.09
N PRO A 148 -14.92 -12.09 2.44
CA PRO A 148 -15.93 -12.59 3.37
C PRO A 148 -15.86 -11.85 4.72
N LYS A 149 -17.01 -11.58 5.33
CA LYS A 149 -17.09 -10.80 6.57
C LYS A 149 -16.34 -11.42 7.73
N ASP A 150 -16.40 -12.75 7.87
CA ASP A 150 -15.70 -13.50 8.90
C ASP A 150 -14.17 -13.37 8.78
N ILE A 151 -13.64 -13.30 7.57
CA ILE A 151 -12.21 -13.05 7.32
C ILE A 151 -11.84 -11.63 7.74
N VAL A 152 -12.67 -10.64 7.39
CA VAL A 152 -12.42 -9.23 7.78
C VAL A 152 -12.53 -9.05 9.29
N GLU A 153 -13.51 -9.70 9.94
CA GLU A 153 -13.66 -9.68 11.39
C GLU A 153 -12.44 -10.32 12.07
N ALA A 154 -12.01 -11.50 11.63
CA ALA A 154 -10.83 -12.19 12.17
C ALA A 154 -9.53 -11.36 11.99
N HIS A 155 -9.39 -10.64 10.86
CA HIS A 155 -8.28 -9.71 10.63
C HIS A 155 -8.33 -8.52 11.60
N ASN A 156 -9.50 -7.89 11.76
CA ASN A 156 -9.69 -6.74 12.64
C ASN A 156 -9.51 -7.08 14.13
N GLU A 157 -9.84 -8.30 14.51
CA GLU A 157 -9.64 -8.83 15.86
C GLU A 157 -8.19 -9.30 16.12
N GLY A 158 -7.36 -9.34 15.08
CA GLY A 158 -5.96 -9.77 15.17
C GLY A 158 -5.78 -11.28 15.27
N ILE A 159 -6.81 -12.08 14.97
CA ILE A 159 -6.74 -13.55 14.93
C ILE A 159 -5.90 -14.02 13.74
N ILE A 160 -6.08 -13.35 12.60
CA ILE A 160 -5.29 -13.52 11.38
C ILE A 160 -4.77 -12.17 10.88
N HIS A 161 -3.74 -12.21 10.06
CA HIS A 161 -3.29 -11.05 9.29
C HIS A 161 -3.49 -11.33 7.79
N PHE A 162 -4.48 -10.67 7.17
CA PHE A 162 -4.65 -10.69 5.72
C PHE A 162 -3.74 -9.63 5.12
N HIS A 163 -2.67 -10.07 4.48
CA HIS A 163 -1.63 -9.19 3.95
C HIS A 163 -2.08 -8.48 2.65
N ASP A 164 -1.61 -7.26 2.41
CA ASP A 164 -1.74 -6.52 1.15
C ASP A 164 -3.19 -6.36 0.65
N THR A 165 -4.11 -6.00 1.55
CA THR A 165 -5.51 -5.76 1.20
C THR A 165 -5.70 -4.60 0.22
N ASP A 166 -4.73 -3.71 0.13
CA ASP A 166 -4.65 -2.59 -0.81
C ASP A 166 -4.33 -3.02 -2.24
N TYR A 167 -3.72 -4.18 -2.44
CA TYR A 167 -3.45 -4.77 -3.77
C TYR A 167 -4.36 -5.94 -4.13
N TYR A 168 -5.26 -6.35 -3.23
CA TYR A 168 -6.16 -7.50 -3.47
C TYR A 168 -7.15 -7.27 -4.62
N ALA A 169 -7.68 -6.06 -4.77
CA ALA A 169 -8.63 -5.71 -5.82
C ALA A 169 -7.98 -5.64 -7.22
N GLN A 170 -6.66 -5.53 -7.30
CA GLN A 170 -5.88 -5.43 -8.51
C GLN A 170 -4.87 -6.56 -8.54
N HIS A 171 -4.82 -7.32 -9.64
CA HIS A 171 -3.92 -8.47 -9.76
C HIS A 171 -2.48 -8.01 -10.04
N MET A 172 -1.85 -7.41 -9.05
CA MET A 172 -0.42 -7.05 -9.10
C MET A 172 0.42 -8.09 -8.37
N HIS A 173 1.64 -8.30 -8.85
CA HIS A 173 2.61 -9.19 -8.20
C HIS A 173 3.30 -8.48 -7.03
N ASN A 174 3.60 -9.22 -5.97
CA ASN A 174 4.41 -8.66 -4.87
C ASN A 174 5.89 -8.64 -5.25
N CYS A 175 6.58 -9.77 -5.16
CA CYS A 175 8.01 -9.88 -5.44
C CYS A 175 8.25 -10.92 -6.53
N ASP A 176 9.12 -10.58 -7.48
CA ASP A 176 9.42 -11.43 -8.64
C ASP A 176 10.90 -11.81 -8.72
N LEU A 177 11.15 -13.07 -9.08
CA LEU A 177 12.42 -13.55 -9.55
C LEU A 177 12.39 -13.54 -11.09
N VAL A 178 13.06 -12.56 -11.70
CA VAL A 178 13.03 -12.40 -13.15
C VAL A 178 14.03 -13.34 -13.81
N ASN A 179 13.52 -14.25 -14.64
CA ASN A 179 14.35 -15.20 -15.38
C ASN A 179 14.96 -14.55 -16.64
N LEU A 180 15.95 -13.68 -16.44
CA LEU A 180 16.65 -13.02 -17.55
C LEU A 180 17.36 -14.01 -18.45
N GLU A 181 17.75 -15.20 -17.97
CA GLU A 181 18.43 -16.20 -18.80
C GLU A 181 17.53 -16.64 -19.94
N ASP A 182 16.33 -17.09 -19.65
CA ASP A 182 15.37 -17.53 -20.64
C ASP A 182 14.96 -16.39 -21.58
N MET A 183 14.62 -15.24 -21.01
CA MET A 183 14.16 -14.06 -21.77
C MET A 183 15.22 -13.54 -22.75
N LEU A 184 16.50 -13.59 -22.38
CA LEU A 184 17.60 -13.14 -23.25
C LEU A 184 18.05 -14.21 -24.24
N GLN A 185 17.96 -15.49 -23.88
CA GLN A 185 18.41 -16.57 -24.78
C GLN A 185 17.36 -16.92 -25.85
N ASN A 186 16.08 -16.87 -25.48
CA ASN A 186 14.98 -17.28 -26.34
C ASN A 186 14.16 -16.10 -26.91
N GLY A 187 14.47 -14.88 -26.46
CA GLY A 187 13.66 -13.72 -26.75
C GLY A 187 12.50 -13.55 -25.77
N THR A 188 11.87 -12.38 -25.79
CA THR A 188 10.75 -12.04 -24.90
C THR A 188 9.79 -11.08 -25.60
N VAL A 189 8.62 -10.89 -25.02
CA VAL A 189 7.64 -9.91 -25.52
C VAL A 189 7.55 -8.75 -24.52
N ILE A 190 7.83 -7.54 -24.98
CA ILE A 190 7.71 -6.31 -24.20
C ILE A 190 6.66 -5.43 -24.89
N THR A 191 5.60 -5.07 -24.18
CA THR A 191 4.48 -4.23 -24.69
C THR A 191 3.92 -4.72 -26.03
N GLY A 192 3.78 -6.05 -26.20
CA GLY A 192 3.27 -6.68 -27.43
C GLY A 192 4.29 -6.77 -28.57
N THR A 193 5.52 -6.33 -28.38
CA THR A 193 6.59 -6.40 -29.37
C THR A 193 7.54 -7.55 -29.04
N LEU A 194 7.80 -8.42 -30.02
CA LEU A 194 8.80 -9.47 -29.89
C LEU A 194 10.21 -8.86 -29.90
N ILE A 195 10.95 -9.15 -28.87
CA ILE A 195 12.37 -8.78 -28.70
C ILE A 195 13.20 -10.05 -28.90
N GLU A 196 13.99 -10.07 -29.94
CA GLU A 196 14.85 -11.22 -30.26
C GLU A 196 16.07 -11.29 -29.34
N LYS A 197 16.74 -12.44 -29.37
CA LYS A 197 17.99 -12.68 -28.64
C LYS A 197 19.02 -11.59 -28.96
N PRO A 198 19.63 -10.93 -27.98
CA PRO A 198 20.65 -9.92 -28.20
C PRO A 198 21.93 -10.51 -28.81
N HIS A 199 22.57 -9.73 -29.68
CA HIS A 199 23.82 -10.07 -30.37
C HIS A 199 25.04 -9.30 -29.82
N SER A 200 24.94 -8.73 -28.62
CA SER A 200 26.06 -8.14 -27.89
C SER A 200 25.74 -7.99 -26.41
N PHE A 201 26.76 -7.83 -25.59
CA PHE A 201 26.61 -7.56 -24.16
C PHE A 201 25.89 -6.23 -23.89
N ALA A 202 26.24 -5.18 -24.66
CA ALA A 202 25.59 -3.88 -24.52
C ALA A 202 24.06 -3.95 -24.81
N THR A 203 23.67 -4.68 -25.87
CA THR A 203 22.26 -4.88 -26.19
C THR A 203 21.55 -5.73 -25.12
N ALA A 204 22.21 -6.77 -24.60
CA ALA A 204 21.66 -7.57 -23.51
C ALA A 204 21.42 -6.75 -22.25
N CYS A 205 22.33 -5.84 -21.90
CA CYS A 205 22.16 -4.92 -20.77
C CYS A 205 20.94 -3.99 -20.97
N ASN A 206 20.78 -3.44 -22.17
CA ASN A 206 19.62 -2.57 -22.49
C ASN A 206 18.30 -3.34 -22.41
N ILE A 207 18.23 -4.53 -22.98
CA ILE A 207 17.01 -5.37 -22.93
C ILE A 207 16.70 -5.77 -21.48
N ALA A 208 17.71 -6.15 -20.70
CA ALA A 208 17.52 -6.46 -19.29
C ALA A 208 16.89 -5.31 -18.50
N THR A 209 17.32 -4.06 -18.75
CA THR A 209 16.72 -2.89 -18.09
C THR A 209 15.27 -2.62 -18.53
N GLN A 210 14.95 -2.88 -19.80
CA GLN A 210 13.56 -2.79 -20.29
C GLN A 210 12.66 -3.87 -19.67
N ILE A 211 13.16 -5.10 -19.50
CA ILE A 211 12.46 -6.18 -18.80
C ILE A 211 12.17 -5.77 -17.36
N VAL A 212 13.18 -5.24 -16.65
CA VAL A 212 13.01 -4.77 -15.27
C VAL A 212 11.94 -3.68 -15.17
N ALA A 213 11.92 -2.71 -16.10
CA ALA A 213 10.92 -1.66 -16.15
C ALA A 213 9.51 -2.21 -16.44
N GLN A 214 9.40 -3.18 -17.35
CA GLN A 214 8.12 -3.81 -17.69
C GLN A 214 7.55 -4.63 -16.50
N VAL A 215 8.39 -5.36 -15.79
CA VAL A 215 7.98 -6.09 -14.57
C VAL A 215 7.54 -5.10 -13.51
N ALA A 216 8.29 -4.00 -13.30
CA ALA A 216 7.95 -2.97 -12.34
C ALA A 216 6.57 -2.33 -12.56
N SER A 217 6.09 -2.29 -13.81
CA SER A 217 4.75 -1.75 -14.13
C SER A 217 3.58 -2.60 -13.64
N ASN A 218 3.84 -3.86 -13.27
CA ASN A 218 2.82 -4.83 -12.81
C ASN A 218 3.12 -5.37 -11.40
N GLN A 219 3.98 -4.69 -10.66
CA GLN A 219 4.50 -5.15 -9.38
C GLN A 219 4.51 -4.01 -8.36
N TYR A 220 4.28 -4.33 -7.09
CA TYR A 220 4.38 -3.37 -5.98
C TYR A 220 5.52 -3.66 -5.00
N GLY A 221 6.17 -4.82 -5.12
CA GLY A 221 7.31 -5.22 -4.28
C GLY A 221 8.65 -5.13 -5.01
N GLY A 222 9.60 -5.97 -4.61
CA GLY A 222 10.96 -5.99 -5.12
C GLY A 222 11.17 -6.96 -6.28
N GLN A 223 12.15 -6.67 -7.12
CA GLN A 223 12.61 -7.57 -8.17
C GLN A 223 14.00 -8.12 -7.85
N SER A 224 14.22 -9.38 -8.15
CA SER A 224 15.54 -9.99 -8.12
C SER A 224 15.94 -10.46 -9.52
N ILE A 225 17.10 -10.02 -9.97
CA ILE A 225 17.75 -10.45 -11.22
C ILE A 225 19.12 -11.03 -10.93
N SER A 226 19.59 -11.96 -11.78
CA SER A 226 20.97 -12.44 -11.73
C SER A 226 21.79 -11.83 -12.86
N LEU A 227 22.84 -11.09 -12.52
CA LEU A 227 23.77 -10.54 -13.51
C LEU A 227 24.58 -11.61 -14.22
N THR A 228 24.69 -12.82 -13.67
CA THR A 228 25.35 -13.97 -14.32
C THR A 228 24.65 -14.38 -15.62
N HIS A 229 23.36 -14.12 -15.76
CA HIS A 229 22.60 -14.36 -16.98
C HIS A 229 23.06 -13.52 -18.19
N LEU A 230 23.82 -12.44 -17.94
CA LEU A 230 24.42 -11.61 -18.98
C LEU A 230 25.80 -12.14 -19.45
N ALA A 231 26.41 -13.03 -18.69
CA ALA A 231 27.77 -13.50 -18.99
C ALA A 231 27.91 -14.16 -20.39
N PRO A 232 26.95 -14.95 -20.91
CA PRO A 232 27.04 -15.50 -22.26
C PRO A 232 27.23 -14.48 -23.37
N PHE A 233 26.64 -13.27 -23.17
CA PHE A 233 26.70 -12.20 -24.16
C PHE A 233 28.07 -11.49 -24.19
N VAL A 234 28.89 -11.64 -23.15
CA VAL A 234 30.28 -11.19 -23.15
C VAL A 234 31.08 -11.97 -24.19
N GLN A 235 30.86 -13.29 -24.31
CA GLN A 235 31.53 -14.11 -25.33
C GLN A 235 31.09 -13.72 -26.75
N ILE A 236 29.79 -13.48 -26.94
CA ILE A 236 29.29 -13.01 -28.24
C ILE A 236 29.92 -11.66 -28.64
N SER A 237 29.99 -10.70 -27.70
CA SER A 237 30.68 -9.45 -27.93
C SER A 237 32.16 -9.61 -28.22
N ARG A 238 32.87 -10.51 -27.50
CA ARG A 238 34.30 -10.80 -27.73
C ARG A 238 34.55 -11.24 -29.17
N GLU A 239 33.78 -12.20 -29.64
CA GLU A 239 33.91 -12.74 -31.00
C GLU A 239 33.60 -11.64 -32.05
N LYS A 240 32.54 -10.88 -31.87
CA LYS A 240 32.15 -9.78 -32.76
C LYS A 240 33.22 -8.67 -32.81
N ILE A 241 33.72 -8.24 -31.66
CA ILE A 241 34.77 -7.20 -31.59
C ILE A 241 36.05 -7.70 -32.22
N ARG A 242 36.42 -8.98 -31.97
CA ARG A 242 37.61 -9.56 -32.57
C ARG A 242 37.52 -9.61 -34.08
N ALA A 243 36.39 -10.01 -34.66
CA ALA A 243 36.15 -9.97 -36.10
C ALA A 243 36.22 -8.53 -36.62
N SER A 244 35.56 -7.58 -35.99
CA SER A 244 35.62 -6.17 -36.40
C SER A 244 37.04 -5.59 -36.39
N VAL A 245 37.85 -5.92 -35.38
CA VAL A 245 39.26 -5.48 -35.32
C VAL A 245 40.07 -6.07 -36.47
N ARG A 246 39.84 -7.34 -36.82
CA ARG A 246 40.51 -7.99 -37.97
C ARG A 246 40.10 -7.29 -39.27
N ASP A 247 38.83 -7.11 -39.50
CA ASP A 247 38.29 -6.45 -40.72
C ASP A 247 38.84 -5.02 -40.88
N GLU A 248 39.00 -4.27 -39.78
CA GLU A 248 39.61 -2.94 -39.79
C GLU A 248 41.06 -2.94 -40.29
N PHE A 249 41.89 -3.93 -39.85
CA PHE A 249 43.25 -4.04 -40.31
C PHE A 249 43.35 -4.52 -41.76
N ASP A 250 42.50 -5.46 -42.15
CA ASP A 250 42.41 -5.94 -43.51
C ASP A 250 42.00 -4.82 -44.48
N ALA A 251 41.06 -3.99 -44.09
CA ALA A 251 40.57 -2.86 -44.90
C ALA A 251 41.65 -1.80 -45.18
N VAL A 252 42.61 -1.61 -44.26
CA VAL A 252 43.74 -0.69 -44.44
C VAL A 252 45.02 -1.35 -44.97
N GLY A 253 45.00 -2.67 -45.27
CA GLY A 253 46.10 -3.42 -45.80
C GLY A 253 47.31 -3.58 -44.86
N VAL A 254 47.06 -3.52 -43.54
CA VAL A 254 48.13 -3.65 -42.52
C VAL A 254 48.16 -5.06 -41.94
N ALA A 255 49.26 -5.78 -42.16
CA ALA A 255 49.48 -7.07 -41.54
C ALA A 255 49.63 -6.93 -40.02
N VAL A 256 48.82 -7.67 -39.27
CA VAL A 256 48.82 -7.66 -37.79
C VAL A 256 48.82 -9.08 -37.24
N THR A 257 49.48 -9.28 -36.09
CA THR A 257 49.50 -10.58 -35.41
C THR A 257 48.18 -10.83 -34.64
N GLU A 258 47.77 -12.09 -34.51
CA GLU A 258 46.60 -12.49 -33.72
C GLU A 258 46.69 -12.00 -32.27
N ASP A 259 47.84 -11.98 -31.64
CA ASP A 259 48.06 -11.47 -30.30
C ASP A 259 47.68 -9.97 -30.19
N LYS A 260 47.99 -9.20 -31.21
CA LYS A 260 47.71 -7.78 -31.27
C LYS A 260 46.19 -7.53 -31.47
N ILE A 261 45.54 -8.33 -32.35
CA ILE A 261 44.11 -8.34 -32.54
C ILE A 261 43.41 -8.65 -31.20
N ASN A 262 43.82 -9.73 -30.54
CA ASN A 262 43.26 -10.14 -29.25
C ASN A 262 43.43 -9.05 -28.18
N SER A 263 44.63 -8.45 -28.10
CA SER A 263 44.90 -7.37 -27.12
C SER A 263 43.99 -6.16 -27.32
N ILE A 264 43.79 -5.75 -28.57
CA ILE A 264 42.88 -4.63 -28.89
C ILE A 264 41.44 -5.02 -28.63
N ALA A 265 41.02 -6.20 -29.02
CA ALA A 265 39.68 -6.72 -28.80
C ALA A 265 39.33 -6.80 -27.31
N GLU A 266 40.21 -7.32 -26.47
CA GLU A 266 39.97 -7.39 -25.01
C GLU A 266 39.89 -6.01 -24.36
N LYS A 267 40.67 -5.03 -24.85
CA LYS A 267 40.56 -3.64 -24.39
C LYS A 267 39.18 -3.05 -24.71
N ARG A 268 38.71 -3.23 -25.95
CA ARG A 268 37.37 -2.75 -26.38
C ARG A 268 36.25 -3.49 -25.64
N LEU A 269 36.40 -4.80 -25.45
CA LEU A 269 35.44 -5.59 -24.71
C LEU A 269 35.31 -5.14 -23.25
N ARG A 270 36.41 -4.87 -22.56
CA ARG A 270 36.39 -4.34 -21.19
C ARG A 270 35.65 -3.00 -21.12
N GLU A 271 35.82 -2.16 -22.12
CA GLU A 271 35.11 -0.88 -22.20
C GLU A 271 33.60 -1.07 -22.45
N GLU A 272 33.21 -2.03 -23.30
CA GLU A 272 31.81 -2.40 -23.52
C GLU A 272 31.18 -2.95 -22.24
N ILE A 273 31.87 -3.83 -21.53
CA ILE A 273 31.38 -4.38 -20.25
C ILE A 273 31.19 -3.25 -19.25
N ARG A 274 32.16 -2.36 -19.09
CA ARG A 274 32.08 -1.23 -18.17
C ARG A 274 30.85 -0.34 -18.46
N ARG A 275 30.64 -0.03 -19.74
CA ARG A 275 29.48 0.79 -20.17
C ARG A 275 28.16 0.05 -19.98
N GLY A 276 28.10 -1.25 -20.28
CA GLY A 276 26.90 -2.05 -20.07
C GLY A 276 26.49 -2.14 -18.59
N VAL A 277 27.45 -2.39 -17.71
CA VAL A 277 27.20 -2.39 -16.25
C VAL A 277 26.76 -1.00 -15.76
N GLN A 278 27.41 0.05 -16.26
CA GLN A 278 27.01 1.43 -15.94
C GLN A 278 25.59 1.74 -16.40
N THR A 279 25.19 1.23 -17.58
CA THR A 279 23.82 1.39 -18.10
C THR A 279 22.83 0.71 -17.16
N ILE A 280 23.07 -0.53 -16.74
CA ILE A 280 22.18 -1.22 -15.78
C ILE A 280 22.08 -0.43 -14.47
N GLN A 281 23.20 -0.06 -13.89
CA GLN A 281 23.22 0.69 -12.64
C GLN A 281 22.47 2.01 -12.76
N TYR A 282 22.70 2.76 -13.83
CA TYR A 282 22.04 4.04 -14.07
C TYR A 282 20.51 3.86 -14.22
N GLN A 283 20.08 2.92 -15.04
CA GLN A 283 18.65 2.66 -15.28
C GLN A 283 17.95 2.17 -14.00
N VAL A 284 18.56 1.26 -13.25
CA VAL A 284 17.99 0.78 -11.98
C VAL A 284 17.84 1.93 -10.99
N VAL A 285 18.87 2.76 -10.82
CA VAL A 285 18.80 3.90 -9.89
C VAL A 285 17.76 4.94 -10.32
N THR A 286 17.64 5.23 -11.62
CA THR A 286 16.71 6.26 -12.10
C THR A 286 15.27 5.77 -12.19
N LEU A 287 15.02 4.50 -12.52
CA LEU A 287 13.67 3.93 -12.59
C LEU A 287 13.06 3.72 -11.20
N LEU A 288 13.86 3.26 -10.23
CA LEU A 288 13.37 2.98 -8.87
C LEU A 288 13.07 4.22 -8.04
N THR A 289 13.54 5.40 -8.45
CA THR A 289 13.26 6.65 -7.72
C THR A 289 12.02 7.39 -8.21
N THR A 290 11.39 6.92 -9.28
CA THR A 290 10.22 7.57 -9.90
C THR A 290 8.91 6.81 -9.75
N ASN A 291 8.95 5.59 -9.22
CA ASN A 291 7.74 4.77 -8.97
C ASN A 291 7.55 4.49 -7.49
#